data_7b232684c441ace01ff8dcbb220ee392
#
_entry.id   7b232684c441ace01ff8dcbb220ee392
#
_cell.length_a   1.000
_cell.length_b   1.000
_cell.length_c   1.000
_cell.angle_alpha   90.00
_cell.angle_beta   90.00
_cell.angle_gamma   90.00
#
_symmetry.space_group_name_H-M   'P 1'
#
loop_
_entity.id
_entity.type
_entity.pdbx_description
1 polymer ?
#
loop_
_entity_poly.entity_id
_entity_poly.type
_entity_poly.pdbx_seq_one_letter_code
_entity_poly.pdbx_strand_id
1 'polypeptide(L)'
;MSDDAAAANVVRGRIRFQDDQEMVMRLCPELQQFYQDHSLDVSKLTTSSSLSSPWRFVRLSPRFDTTETLELLRKELTDHVNDKNKNHTTTMAATATRTEQEPLAVPWLDSCWTFYALPGSFSLASSTCYRSGRIYGMDISSGAGIAALLTNVYDQETTTTSTTTTSSDDKTEIRVLDLCTCPGLKLLAMADYFYQISASTTSNKSTKVKVVGVDINSSRMDKCKAIVQKYWVDSASPHQSRAGGTANNDVVVQLHLADGTTFGGPAYDTEESLVFDSRVAIEERGERGERKRLNKSARARHRKRLRQIANVEGMRPETNGGDDTVTNTNPSFIEKFDYVLVDAECSTDGSFKHIRERIKAEYDSSTTVHQEENRLLTDQAKLADLVTLQKKLIESGFRLLKPGGSMVYSTCSLSEEQNEKVVSWLLETNKDAFLIPIHFPSIMQSEFVTEGTLKGTVRFYPNLVDDATSEPTLLGDGFFASKLGKCIGASY
;
A
#
# COMPACT_ATOMS: atom_id res chain seq x y z
N MET A 1 -16.78 42.13 26.94
CA MET A 1 -15.87 42.83 26.05
C MET A 1 -14.48 42.68 26.64
N SER A 2 -13.78 41.66 26.29
CA SER A 2 -12.32 41.58 26.41
C SER A 2 -11.85 40.49 25.43
N ASP A 3 -11.35 40.98 24.31
CA ASP A 3 -10.70 40.20 23.27
C ASP A 3 -9.37 39.69 23.82
N ASP A 4 -9.29 38.41 24.17
CA ASP A 4 -8.02 37.71 24.31
C ASP A 4 -7.79 36.90 23.03
N ALA A 5 -7.33 37.61 21.99
CA ALA A 5 -6.69 37.00 20.84
C ALA A 5 -5.34 36.46 21.29
N ALA A 6 -5.25 35.14 21.46
CA ALA A 6 -3.98 34.47 21.71
C ALA A 6 -3.05 34.71 20.53
N ALA A 7 -1.99 35.49 20.79
CA ALA A 7 -0.98 35.86 19.84
C ALA A 7 -0.23 34.63 19.32
N ALA A 8 -0.46 34.24 18.08
CA ALA A 8 0.37 33.28 17.37
C ALA A 8 1.73 33.93 17.09
N ASN A 9 2.79 33.42 17.69
CA ASN A 9 4.14 33.85 17.40
C ASN A 9 4.57 33.36 16.00
N VAL A 10 4.40 34.21 14.99
CA VAL A 10 4.90 33.98 13.64
C VAL A 10 6.37 34.40 13.59
N VAL A 11 7.29 33.47 13.71
CA VAL A 11 8.70 33.70 13.42
C VAL A 11 9.10 32.84 12.22
N ARG A 12 9.29 33.48 11.08
CA ARG A 12 9.84 32.93 9.83
C ARG A 12 9.13 31.67 9.29
N GLY A 13 7.83 31.78 8.99
CA GLY A 13 7.14 30.77 8.17
C GLY A 13 6.98 29.37 8.79
N ARG A 14 7.22 29.19 10.10
CA ARG A 14 6.93 27.95 10.83
C ARG A 14 5.99 28.25 11.98
N ILE A 15 4.74 27.88 11.83
CA ILE A 15 3.77 27.91 12.91
C ILE A 15 4.18 26.81 13.89
N ARG A 16 4.58 27.18 15.12
CA ARG A 16 4.75 26.25 16.24
C ARG A 16 3.44 26.24 17.01
N PHE A 17 2.75 25.13 17.00
CA PHE A 17 1.59 24.92 17.83
C PHE A 17 2.03 24.24 19.13
N GLN A 18 1.55 24.74 20.26
CA GLN A 18 1.84 24.16 21.57
C GLN A 18 0.98 22.93 21.85
N ASP A 19 -0.20 22.82 21.21
CA ASP A 19 -1.10 21.69 21.30
C ASP A 19 -1.73 21.42 19.92
N ASP A 20 -1.26 20.37 19.27
CA ASP A 20 -1.67 20.00 17.91
C ASP A 20 -3.14 19.52 17.87
N GLN A 21 -3.70 19.01 18.99
CA GLN A 21 -5.10 18.54 19.07
C GLN A 21 -6.10 19.66 19.14
N GLU A 22 -5.88 20.57 20.08
CA GLU A 22 -6.72 21.75 20.23
C GLU A 22 -6.76 22.55 18.92
N MET A 23 -5.65 22.53 18.18
CA MET A 23 -5.54 23.17 16.88
C MET A 23 -6.38 22.48 15.81
N VAL A 24 -6.28 21.16 15.63
CA VAL A 24 -7.07 20.44 14.60
C VAL A 24 -8.56 20.60 14.91
N MET A 25 -8.93 20.50 16.17
CA MET A 25 -10.31 20.61 16.60
C MET A 25 -10.83 22.05 16.52
N ARG A 26 -10.00 23.08 16.71
CA ARG A 26 -10.38 24.49 16.53
C ARG A 26 -10.36 24.95 15.08
N LEU A 27 -9.44 24.44 14.28
CA LEU A 27 -9.25 24.89 12.90
C LEU A 27 -10.04 24.06 11.87
N CYS A 28 -10.60 22.92 12.26
CA CYS A 28 -11.38 22.07 11.36
C CYS A 28 -12.71 21.66 12.01
N PRO A 29 -13.65 22.60 12.27
CA PRO A 29 -14.98 22.28 12.80
C PRO A 29 -15.74 21.33 11.88
N GLU A 30 -15.45 21.33 10.60
CA GLU A 30 -15.98 20.39 9.60
C GLU A 30 -15.60 18.95 9.89
N LEU A 31 -14.37 18.70 10.35
CA LEU A 31 -13.91 17.36 10.71
C LEU A 31 -14.62 16.85 11.97
N GLN A 32 -14.86 17.74 12.96
CA GLN A 32 -15.65 17.38 14.14
C GLN A 32 -17.07 16.99 13.77
N GLN A 33 -17.71 17.80 12.92
CA GLN A 33 -19.06 17.54 12.45
C GLN A 33 -19.08 16.22 11.67
N PHE A 34 -18.10 15.99 10.79
CA PHE A 34 -17.98 14.74 10.06
C PHE A 34 -17.89 13.52 10.99
N TYR A 35 -17.07 13.58 12.05
CA TYR A 35 -16.97 12.49 13.02
C TYR A 35 -18.29 12.29 13.80
N GLN A 36 -18.98 13.36 14.17
CA GLN A 36 -20.28 13.27 14.83
C GLN A 36 -21.36 12.69 13.92
N ASP A 37 -21.41 13.12 12.67
CA ASP A 37 -22.38 12.65 11.66
C ASP A 37 -22.17 11.16 11.34
N HIS A 38 -20.95 10.66 11.48
CA HIS A 38 -20.61 9.26 11.25
C HIS A 38 -20.49 8.43 12.53
N SER A 39 -20.98 8.94 13.66
CA SER A 39 -20.97 8.26 14.97
C SER A 39 -19.59 7.77 15.43
N LEU A 40 -18.54 8.48 15.03
CA LEU A 40 -17.17 8.15 15.40
C LEU A 40 -16.83 8.74 16.77
N ASP A 41 -16.21 7.94 17.64
CA ASP A 41 -15.81 8.36 18.97
C ASP A 41 -14.59 9.29 18.92
N VAL A 42 -14.88 10.59 18.97
CA VAL A 42 -13.85 11.65 18.95
C VAL A 42 -12.89 11.52 20.12
N SER A 43 -13.30 10.95 21.25
CA SER A 43 -12.44 10.78 22.43
C SER A 43 -11.28 9.85 22.15
N LYS A 44 -11.46 8.83 21.32
CA LYS A 44 -10.37 7.94 20.86
C LYS A 44 -9.35 8.64 19.96
N LEU A 45 -9.75 9.77 19.36
CA LEU A 45 -8.90 10.55 18.46
C LEU A 45 -8.15 11.67 19.20
N THR A 46 -8.59 12.02 20.41
CA THR A 46 -8.16 13.22 21.15
C THR A 46 -7.28 12.95 22.38
N THR A 47 -6.88 11.71 22.63
CA THR A 47 -6.17 11.34 23.86
C THR A 47 -4.67 11.68 23.88
N SER A 48 -4.11 12.19 22.79
CA SER A 48 -2.67 12.50 22.70
C SER A 48 -2.37 13.99 22.61
N SER A 49 -1.36 14.45 23.32
CA SER A 49 -0.84 15.81 23.29
C SER A 49 -0.08 16.17 22.00
N SER A 50 0.12 15.24 21.08
CA SER A 50 0.86 15.44 19.85
C SER A 50 0.21 14.72 18.67
N LEU A 51 -0.16 15.46 17.61
CA LEU A 51 -0.68 14.93 16.34
C LEU A 51 0.41 14.33 15.42
N SER A 52 1.64 14.26 15.88
CA SER A 52 2.72 13.59 15.15
C SER A 52 2.94 12.24 15.78
N SER A 53 2.78 11.17 15.02
CA SER A 53 3.25 9.86 15.45
C SER A 53 4.70 9.97 15.92
N PRO A 54 5.04 9.53 17.14
CA PRO A 54 6.41 9.48 17.62
C PRO A 54 7.26 8.54 16.77
N TRP A 55 6.60 7.72 15.94
CA TRP A 55 7.21 6.70 15.13
C TRP A 55 7.08 6.96 13.64
N ARG A 56 8.09 6.53 12.92
CA ARG A 56 8.11 6.45 11.47
C ARG A 56 8.29 4.99 11.06
N PHE A 57 7.33 4.44 10.34
CA PHE A 57 7.40 3.06 9.93
C PHE A 57 8.17 2.89 8.62
N VAL A 58 8.98 1.85 8.59
CA VAL A 58 9.72 1.42 7.42
C VAL A 58 9.58 -0.08 7.22
N ARG A 59 9.64 -0.50 5.98
CA ARG A 59 9.80 -1.90 5.62
C ARG A 59 11.21 -2.15 5.10
N LEU A 60 11.83 -3.24 5.53
CA LEU A 60 13.10 -3.70 4.96
C LEU A 60 12.85 -4.42 3.65
N SER A 61 13.65 -4.12 2.64
CA SER A 61 13.61 -4.84 1.37
C SER A 61 14.27 -6.22 1.52
N PRO A 62 13.56 -7.31 1.17
CA PRO A 62 14.10 -8.67 1.29
C PRO A 62 15.22 -8.98 0.28
N ARG A 63 15.56 -8.02 -0.56
CA ARG A 63 16.64 -8.11 -1.55
C ARG A 63 18.01 -7.85 -0.97
N PHE A 64 18.05 -7.41 0.29
CA PHE A 64 19.26 -7.17 1.04
C PHE A 64 19.27 -8.06 2.29
N ASP A 65 20.47 -8.30 2.80
CA ASP A 65 20.60 -9.02 4.07
C ASP A 65 19.97 -8.19 5.20
N THR A 66 19.06 -8.82 5.95
CA THR A 66 18.31 -8.17 7.02
C THR A 66 19.22 -7.76 8.18
N THR A 67 20.18 -8.63 8.56
CA THR A 67 21.09 -8.37 9.67
C THR A 67 22.01 -7.20 9.35
N GLU A 68 22.63 -7.20 8.18
CA GLU A 68 23.47 -6.09 7.70
C GLU A 68 22.66 -4.78 7.64
N THR A 69 21.42 -4.83 7.14
CA THR A 69 20.57 -3.64 7.02
C THR A 69 20.23 -3.06 8.40
N LEU A 70 19.92 -3.91 9.38
CA LEU A 70 19.63 -3.49 10.75
C LEU A 70 20.87 -2.92 11.45
N GLU A 71 22.05 -3.49 11.24
CA GLU A 71 23.30 -2.96 11.78
C GLU A 71 23.61 -1.57 11.24
N LEU A 72 23.47 -1.37 9.92
CA LEU A 72 23.62 -0.06 9.31
C LEU A 72 22.63 0.95 9.85
N LEU A 73 21.37 0.54 10.02
CA LEU A 73 20.30 1.40 10.52
C LEU A 73 20.52 1.80 11.98
N ARG A 74 20.98 0.88 12.85
CA ARG A 74 21.40 1.19 14.24
C ARG A 74 22.49 2.24 14.27
N LYS A 75 23.50 2.08 13.42
CA LYS A 75 24.57 3.07 13.31
C LYS A 75 24.03 4.44 12.93
N GLU A 76 23.19 4.53 11.91
CA GLU A 76 22.58 5.79 11.46
C GLU A 76 21.73 6.45 12.57
N LEU A 77 20.97 5.66 13.36
CA LEU A 77 20.19 6.15 14.49
C LEU A 77 21.10 6.69 15.61
N THR A 78 22.15 5.95 15.95
CA THR A 78 23.13 6.37 16.94
C THR A 78 23.81 7.69 16.54
N ASP A 79 24.23 7.83 15.28
CA ASP A 79 24.81 9.06 14.75
C ASP A 79 23.81 10.22 14.82
N HIS A 80 22.54 9.99 14.48
CA HIS A 80 21.47 10.98 14.58
C HIS A 80 21.25 11.51 16.01
N VAL A 81 21.26 10.62 17.01
CA VAL A 81 21.12 11.00 18.44
C VAL A 81 22.34 11.81 18.89
N ASN A 82 23.55 11.38 18.52
CA ASN A 82 24.78 12.06 18.87
C ASN A 82 24.85 13.49 18.30
N ASP A 83 24.39 13.69 17.04
CA ASP A 83 24.38 15.02 16.42
C ASP A 83 23.33 15.94 17.04
N LYS A 84 22.19 15.43 17.50
CA LYS A 84 21.21 16.20 18.28
C LYS A 84 21.81 16.67 19.60
N ASN A 85 22.50 15.80 20.33
CA ASN A 85 23.11 16.12 21.62
C ASN A 85 24.21 17.17 21.51
N LYS A 86 24.96 17.21 20.41
CA LYS A 86 25.98 18.26 20.16
C LYS A 86 25.37 19.65 19.95
N ASN A 87 24.16 19.72 19.40
CA ASN A 87 23.51 20.99 19.08
C ASN A 87 22.69 21.60 20.23
N HIS A 88 22.50 20.85 21.33
CA HIS A 88 21.83 21.31 22.55
C HIS A 88 22.86 21.59 23.66
N THR A 89 23.53 22.74 23.60
CA THR A 89 24.35 23.29 24.68
C THR A 89 23.45 23.99 25.70
N THR A 90 22.64 23.28 26.49
CA THR A 90 22.15 23.78 27.79
C THR A 90 21.47 22.65 28.58
N THR A 91 22.08 22.33 29.69
CA THR A 91 21.53 21.78 30.97
C THR A 91 20.42 20.73 30.89
N MET A 92 20.78 19.53 31.14
CA MET A 92 20.12 18.25 31.22
C MET A 92 20.45 17.41 29.96
N ALA A 93 21.54 16.61 30.09
CA ALA A 93 21.73 15.46 29.20
C ALA A 93 20.53 14.53 29.43
N ALA A 94 19.48 14.70 28.61
CA ALA A 94 18.43 13.73 28.52
C ALA A 94 19.12 12.44 28.07
N THR A 95 19.15 11.46 28.94
CA THR A 95 19.60 10.10 28.61
C THR A 95 18.69 9.64 27.49
N ALA A 96 19.20 9.65 26.25
CA ALA A 96 18.46 9.12 25.11
C ALA A 96 18.00 7.72 25.48
N THR A 97 16.70 7.48 25.41
CA THR A 97 16.16 6.17 25.75
C THR A 97 16.69 5.15 24.76
N ARG A 98 16.91 3.91 25.20
CA ARG A 98 17.39 2.81 24.34
C ARG A 98 16.53 2.68 23.07
N THR A 99 15.26 3.04 23.14
CA THR A 99 14.30 3.04 22.04
C THR A 99 14.61 4.06 20.93
N GLU A 100 15.35 5.13 21.20
CA GLU A 100 15.73 6.13 20.18
C GLU A 100 16.92 5.68 19.31
N GLN A 101 17.66 4.67 19.71
CA GLN A 101 18.85 4.17 19.02
C GLN A 101 18.65 2.83 18.32
N GLU A 102 17.51 2.15 18.53
CA GLU A 102 17.21 0.84 17.97
C GLU A 102 15.99 0.88 17.07
N PRO A 103 16.04 0.23 15.90
CA PRO A 103 14.85 -0.05 15.11
C PRO A 103 13.97 -1.04 15.88
N LEU A 104 12.71 -0.69 16.14
CA LEU A 104 11.78 -1.54 16.87
C LEU A 104 10.99 -2.40 15.87
N ALA A 105 11.10 -3.72 15.97
CA ALA A 105 10.26 -4.62 15.19
C ALA A 105 8.79 -4.43 15.55
N VAL A 106 7.90 -4.47 14.56
CA VAL A 106 6.46 -4.39 14.79
C VAL A 106 5.94 -5.77 15.19
N PRO A 107 5.57 -6.00 16.47
CA PRO A 107 5.40 -7.35 17.01
C PRO A 107 4.14 -8.06 16.53
N TRP A 108 3.15 -7.32 16.04
CA TRP A 108 1.86 -7.85 15.64
C TRP A 108 1.75 -8.20 14.13
N LEU A 109 2.73 -7.78 13.33
CA LEU A 109 2.89 -8.29 11.98
C LEU A 109 3.90 -9.43 12.00
N ASP A 110 3.58 -10.48 11.28
CA ASP A 110 4.47 -11.62 11.11
C ASP A 110 5.87 -11.17 10.64
N SER A 111 6.90 -11.85 11.11
CA SER A 111 8.31 -11.56 10.79
C SER A 111 8.61 -11.56 9.30
N CYS A 112 7.82 -12.26 8.48
CA CYS A 112 7.95 -12.23 7.02
C CYS A 112 7.70 -10.83 6.41
N TRP A 113 6.98 -9.94 7.13
CA TRP A 113 6.70 -8.60 6.65
C TRP A 113 7.81 -7.60 6.91
N THR A 114 8.74 -7.88 7.80
CA THR A 114 9.96 -7.07 8.10
C THR A 114 9.70 -5.58 8.31
N PHE A 115 8.63 -5.23 9.07
CA PHE A 115 8.32 -3.86 9.46
C PHE A 115 9.04 -3.45 10.73
N TYR A 116 9.55 -2.22 10.72
CA TYR A 116 10.22 -1.60 11.87
C TYR A 116 9.73 -0.18 12.08
N ALA A 117 9.65 0.22 13.35
CA ALA A 117 9.42 1.60 13.75
C ALA A 117 10.75 2.29 14.04
N LEU A 118 10.90 3.50 13.55
CA LEU A 118 12.03 4.39 13.79
C LEU A 118 11.53 5.66 14.48
N PRO A 119 12.36 6.38 15.25
CA PRO A 119 11.96 7.65 15.84
C PRO A 119 11.42 8.61 14.77
N GLY A 120 10.28 9.25 15.03
CA GLY A 120 9.64 10.19 14.08
C GLY A 120 10.54 11.35 13.67
N SER A 121 11.49 11.70 14.53
CA SER A 121 12.50 12.73 14.28
C SER A 121 13.61 12.29 13.30
N PHE A 122 13.76 10.99 13.03
CA PHE A 122 14.77 10.48 12.11
C PHE A 122 14.39 10.78 10.65
N SER A 123 15.29 11.40 9.90
CA SER A 123 15.05 11.77 8.50
C SER A 123 15.38 10.63 7.55
N LEU A 124 14.37 10.01 6.94
CA LEU A 124 14.60 8.99 5.90
C LEU A 124 15.41 9.53 4.71
N ALA A 125 15.22 10.79 4.34
CA ALA A 125 15.93 11.38 3.19
C ALA A 125 17.45 11.43 3.41
N SER A 126 17.90 11.57 4.67
CA SER A 126 19.33 11.55 5.03
C SER A 126 19.90 10.14 5.19
N SER A 127 19.05 9.13 5.36
CA SER A 127 19.46 7.74 5.58
C SER A 127 20.10 7.12 4.32
N THR A 128 21.25 6.50 4.50
CA THR A 128 21.91 5.71 3.45
C THR A 128 21.13 4.44 3.13
N CYS A 129 20.56 3.80 4.16
CA CYS A 129 19.67 2.65 3.98
C CYS A 129 18.47 2.97 3.09
N TYR A 130 17.87 4.16 3.29
CA TYR A 130 16.77 4.62 2.44
C TYR A 130 17.21 4.96 1.01
N ARG A 131 18.35 5.66 0.86
CA ARG A 131 18.87 6.04 -0.46
C ARG A 131 19.31 4.85 -1.29
N SER A 132 19.90 3.84 -0.65
CA SER A 132 20.32 2.59 -1.31
C SER A 132 19.18 1.63 -1.61
N GLY A 133 17.96 1.89 -1.13
CA GLY A 133 16.80 1.01 -1.35
C GLY A 133 16.72 -0.18 -0.39
N ARG A 134 17.54 -0.21 0.67
CA ARG A 134 17.49 -1.25 1.72
C ARG A 134 16.21 -1.16 2.55
N ILE A 135 15.70 0.06 2.74
CA ILE A 135 14.44 0.34 3.43
C ILE A 135 13.58 1.30 2.62
N TYR A 136 12.27 1.24 2.81
CA TYR A 136 11.33 2.23 2.30
C TYR A 136 10.25 2.55 3.34
N GLY A 137 9.84 3.83 3.37
CA GLY A 137 8.80 4.29 4.29
C GLY A 137 7.45 3.76 3.88
N MET A 138 6.71 3.15 4.81
CA MET A 138 5.37 2.66 4.58
C MET A 138 4.61 2.69 5.90
N ASP A 139 3.40 3.24 5.88
CA ASP A 139 2.55 3.21 7.06
C ASP A 139 2.18 1.78 7.43
N ILE A 140 2.15 1.51 8.73
CA ILE A 140 1.93 0.15 9.23
C ILE A 140 0.51 -0.34 8.96
N SER A 141 -0.48 0.55 8.94
CA SER A 141 -1.86 0.22 8.59
C SER A 141 -1.97 -0.24 7.12
N SER A 142 -1.19 0.39 6.24
CA SER A 142 -1.04 -0.08 4.85
C SER A 142 -0.42 -1.49 4.79
N GLY A 143 0.53 -1.79 5.67
CA GLY A 143 1.10 -3.13 5.84
C GLY A 143 0.06 -4.15 6.30
N ALA A 144 -0.83 -3.76 7.22
CA ALA A 144 -1.92 -4.62 7.69
C ALA A 144 -2.87 -5.04 6.55
N GLY A 145 -3.22 -4.13 5.64
CA GLY A 145 -4.06 -4.45 4.49
C GLY A 145 -3.45 -5.52 3.58
N ILE A 146 -2.14 -5.42 3.32
CA ILE A 146 -1.42 -6.40 2.52
C ILE A 146 -1.29 -7.73 3.27
N ALA A 147 -0.97 -7.68 4.57
CA ALA A 147 -0.89 -8.87 5.41
C ALA A 147 -2.24 -9.60 5.43
N ALA A 148 -3.35 -8.88 5.61
CA ALA A 148 -4.69 -9.45 5.53
C ALA A 148 -4.95 -10.16 4.20
N LEU A 149 -4.51 -9.56 3.07
CA LEU A 149 -4.69 -10.15 1.74
C LEU A 149 -3.90 -11.46 1.59
N LEU A 150 -2.63 -11.47 1.99
CA LEU A 150 -1.67 -12.53 1.70
C LEU A 150 -1.44 -13.51 2.86
N THR A 151 -2.05 -13.30 4.04
CA THR A 151 -2.06 -14.29 5.12
C THR A 151 -2.69 -15.60 4.63
N ASN A 152 -2.10 -16.73 4.96
CA ASN A 152 -2.49 -18.08 4.55
C ASN A 152 -2.10 -18.51 3.11
N VAL A 153 -1.37 -17.68 2.34
CA VAL A 153 -0.80 -18.12 1.05
C VAL A 153 0.16 -19.29 1.29
N TYR A 154 0.95 -19.21 2.37
CA TYR A 154 1.94 -20.23 2.73
C TYR A 154 1.30 -21.54 3.17
N ASP A 155 0.18 -21.49 3.87
CA ASP A 155 -0.53 -22.68 4.38
C ASP A 155 -1.23 -23.46 3.25
N GLN A 156 -1.65 -22.77 2.20
CA GLN A 156 -2.30 -23.42 1.05
C GLN A 156 -1.30 -24.19 0.17
N GLU A 157 -0.07 -23.71 0.00
CA GLU A 157 0.96 -24.46 -0.76
C GLU A 157 1.42 -25.72 -0.04
N THR A 158 1.36 -25.76 1.29
CA THR A 158 1.74 -26.95 2.09
C THR A 158 0.60 -27.98 2.21
N THR A 159 -0.67 -27.56 2.01
CA THR A 159 -1.84 -28.42 2.20
C THR A 159 -2.38 -29.03 0.90
N THR A 160 -1.97 -28.57 -0.28
CA THR A 160 -2.42 -29.12 -1.58
C THR A 160 -1.67 -30.38 -1.99
N THR A 161 -1.30 -31.26 -1.03
CA THR A 161 -0.77 -32.60 -1.29
C THR A 161 -1.86 -33.68 -1.40
N SER A 162 -3.13 -33.32 -1.58
CA SER A 162 -4.16 -34.36 -1.79
C SER A 162 -5.10 -34.05 -2.95
N THR A 163 -4.95 -34.89 -3.97
CA THR A 163 -5.95 -35.23 -5.00
C THR A 163 -6.31 -34.20 -6.05
N THR A 164 -5.47 -34.06 -7.08
CA THR A 164 -5.95 -34.34 -8.44
C THR A 164 -4.76 -34.59 -9.37
N THR A 165 -4.66 -35.83 -9.85
CA THR A 165 -3.76 -36.24 -10.94
C THR A 165 -4.21 -35.56 -12.23
N THR A 166 -3.50 -34.51 -12.66
CA THR A 166 -3.52 -34.08 -14.05
C THR A 166 -2.13 -33.57 -14.44
N SER A 167 -1.57 -34.20 -15.46
CA SER A 167 -0.46 -33.85 -16.37
C SER A 167 0.65 -32.90 -15.90
N SER A 168 1.87 -33.35 -16.03
CA SER A 168 3.16 -32.91 -15.50
C SER A 168 3.77 -31.65 -16.09
N ASP A 169 3.03 -30.70 -16.70
CA ASP A 169 3.63 -29.53 -17.37
C ASP A 169 2.93 -28.18 -17.12
N ASP A 170 1.95 -28.10 -16.22
CA ASP A 170 1.24 -26.84 -15.97
C ASP A 170 1.99 -25.99 -14.93
N LYS A 171 2.81 -25.05 -15.41
CA LYS A 171 3.44 -23.99 -14.60
C LYS A 171 2.32 -23.07 -14.10
N THR A 172 1.93 -23.22 -12.86
CA THR A 172 0.93 -22.33 -12.23
C THR A 172 1.50 -20.93 -12.07
N GLU A 173 0.89 -19.93 -12.71
CA GLU A 173 1.20 -18.52 -12.53
C GLU A 173 0.26 -17.91 -11.51
N ILE A 174 0.81 -17.32 -10.44
CA ILE A 174 0.07 -16.51 -9.47
C ILE A 174 -0.06 -15.09 -10.00
N ARG A 175 -1.26 -14.53 -9.99
CA ARG A 175 -1.55 -13.18 -10.46
C ARG A 175 -2.11 -12.33 -9.32
N VAL A 176 -1.49 -11.16 -9.11
CA VAL A 176 -1.81 -10.22 -8.05
C VAL A 176 -2.14 -8.87 -8.67
N LEU A 177 -3.23 -8.25 -8.23
CA LEU A 177 -3.67 -6.94 -8.72
C LEU A 177 -3.73 -5.94 -7.57
N ASP A 178 -3.19 -4.74 -7.81
CA ASP A 178 -3.39 -3.54 -7.02
C ASP A 178 -4.14 -2.52 -7.88
N LEU A 179 -5.43 -2.37 -7.63
CA LEU A 179 -6.33 -1.63 -8.53
C LEU A 179 -6.24 -0.11 -8.40
N CYS A 180 -5.66 0.40 -7.29
CA CYS A 180 -5.43 1.83 -7.03
C CYS A 180 -3.99 2.03 -6.52
N THR A 181 -3.01 1.67 -7.36
CA THR A 181 -1.66 1.34 -6.90
C THR A 181 -0.82 2.53 -6.42
N CYS A 182 -1.08 3.75 -6.87
CA CYS A 182 -0.18 4.88 -6.61
C CYS A 182 -0.18 5.34 -5.13
N PRO A 183 1.01 5.52 -4.54
CA PRO A 183 2.33 5.67 -5.17
C PRO A 183 3.10 4.36 -5.46
N GLY A 184 2.57 3.16 -5.19
CA GLY A 184 3.17 1.89 -5.56
C GLY A 184 3.90 1.14 -4.43
N LEU A 185 3.83 1.63 -3.19
CA LEU A 185 4.49 0.97 -2.06
C LEU A 185 3.78 -0.33 -1.64
N LYS A 186 2.45 -0.37 -1.73
CA LYS A 186 1.68 -1.60 -1.47
C LYS A 186 1.98 -2.66 -2.53
N LEU A 187 1.99 -2.26 -3.80
CA LEU A 187 2.39 -3.11 -4.92
C LEU A 187 3.78 -3.70 -4.71
N LEU A 188 4.75 -2.84 -4.35
CA LEU A 188 6.12 -3.24 -4.09
C LEU A 188 6.21 -4.24 -2.93
N ALA A 189 5.47 -4.01 -1.84
CA ALA A 189 5.46 -4.91 -0.69
C ALA A 189 4.86 -6.28 -1.03
N MET A 190 3.83 -6.34 -1.89
CA MET A 190 3.29 -7.62 -2.40
C MET A 190 4.33 -8.34 -3.28
N ALA A 191 5.01 -7.63 -4.18
CA ALA A 191 6.06 -8.21 -4.99
C ALA A 191 7.23 -8.75 -4.15
N ASP A 192 7.65 -8.01 -3.14
CA ASP A 192 8.68 -8.43 -2.18
C ASP A 192 8.27 -9.65 -1.36
N TYR A 193 7.00 -9.78 -0.99
CA TYR A 193 6.49 -10.96 -0.28
C TYR A 193 6.64 -12.21 -1.13
N PHE A 194 6.21 -12.18 -2.39
CA PHE A 194 6.37 -13.32 -3.29
C PHE A 194 7.83 -13.61 -3.65
N TYR A 195 8.68 -12.58 -3.69
CA TYR A 195 10.11 -12.76 -3.85
C TYR A 195 10.72 -13.55 -2.67
N GLN A 196 10.33 -13.23 -1.42
CA GLN A 196 10.78 -13.97 -0.23
C GLN A 196 10.34 -15.43 -0.26
N ILE A 197 9.07 -15.69 -0.59
CA ILE A 197 8.54 -17.05 -0.69
C ILE A 197 9.30 -17.85 -1.74
N SER A 198 9.49 -17.30 -2.94
CA SER A 198 10.23 -17.96 -4.01
C SER A 198 11.68 -18.26 -3.61
N ALA A 199 12.30 -17.41 -2.81
CA ALA A 199 13.66 -17.60 -2.31
C ALA A 199 13.78 -18.64 -1.19
N SER A 200 12.72 -18.86 -0.40
CA SER A 200 12.70 -19.81 0.73
C SER A 200 12.25 -21.22 0.33
N THR A 201 11.59 -21.36 -0.81
CA THR A 201 11.09 -22.66 -1.28
C THR A 201 12.21 -23.50 -1.88
N THR A 202 12.54 -24.61 -1.26
CA THR A 202 13.54 -25.59 -1.74
C THR A 202 13.01 -26.51 -2.85
N SER A 203 11.75 -26.32 -3.26
CA SER A 203 11.10 -27.13 -4.30
C SER A 203 11.64 -26.74 -5.69
N ASN A 204 11.91 -27.74 -6.54
CA ASN A 204 12.35 -27.55 -7.93
C ASN A 204 11.26 -26.94 -8.85
N LYS A 205 10.08 -26.57 -8.33
CA LYS A 205 9.02 -25.90 -9.07
C LYS A 205 9.13 -24.39 -8.86
N SER A 206 9.57 -23.68 -9.91
CA SER A 206 9.52 -22.21 -9.96
C SER A 206 8.08 -21.77 -10.21
N THR A 207 7.47 -21.15 -9.21
CA THR A 207 6.13 -20.53 -9.35
C THR A 207 6.32 -19.14 -9.92
N LYS A 208 5.78 -18.89 -11.11
CA LYS A 208 5.77 -17.55 -11.69
C LYS A 208 4.75 -16.67 -11.00
N VAL A 209 5.11 -15.43 -10.72
CA VAL A 209 4.20 -14.45 -10.10
C VAL A 209 4.16 -13.18 -10.95
N LYS A 210 2.97 -12.70 -11.24
CA LYS A 210 2.73 -11.44 -11.94
C LYS A 210 1.99 -10.48 -11.01
N VAL A 211 2.63 -9.35 -10.67
CA VAL A 211 2.07 -8.30 -9.82
C VAL A 211 1.75 -7.09 -10.69
N VAL A 212 0.47 -6.76 -10.78
CA VAL A 212 -0.06 -5.73 -11.67
C VAL A 212 -0.58 -4.56 -10.84
N GLY A 213 -0.12 -3.35 -11.15
CA GLY A 213 -0.60 -2.11 -10.55
C GLY A 213 -1.35 -1.25 -11.58
N VAL A 214 -2.48 -0.69 -11.17
CA VAL A 214 -3.34 0.16 -12.00
C VAL A 214 -3.58 1.50 -11.31
N ASP A 215 -3.48 2.59 -12.06
CA ASP A 215 -3.91 3.93 -11.60
C ASP A 215 -4.29 4.78 -12.81
N ILE A 216 -5.29 5.63 -12.65
CA ILE A 216 -5.80 6.51 -13.72
C ILE A 216 -4.96 7.78 -13.89
N ASN A 217 -4.22 8.19 -12.84
CA ASN A 217 -3.52 9.46 -12.82
C ASN A 217 -2.08 9.33 -13.33
N SER A 218 -1.77 9.94 -14.48
CA SER A 218 -0.46 9.83 -15.13
C SER A 218 0.69 10.40 -14.27
N SER A 219 0.47 11.49 -13.55
CA SER A 219 1.51 12.11 -12.72
C SER A 219 1.82 11.27 -11.47
N ARG A 220 0.81 10.63 -10.88
CA ARG A 220 0.98 9.66 -9.80
C ARG A 220 1.66 8.39 -10.32
N MET A 221 1.29 7.93 -11.51
CA MET A 221 1.90 6.77 -12.16
C MET A 221 3.40 6.97 -12.43
N ASP A 222 3.85 8.17 -12.77
CA ASP A 222 5.29 8.46 -12.93
C ASP A 222 6.05 8.33 -11.59
N LYS A 223 5.43 8.68 -10.47
CA LYS A 223 6.00 8.42 -9.12
C LYS A 223 6.06 6.92 -8.84
N CYS A 224 5.00 6.18 -9.18
CA CYS A 224 4.96 4.73 -9.04
C CYS A 224 6.09 4.05 -9.86
N LYS A 225 6.27 4.42 -11.12
CA LYS A 225 7.39 3.96 -11.95
C LYS A 225 8.74 4.23 -11.30
N ALA A 226 8.94 5.43 -10.75
CA ALA A 226 10.20 5.79 -10.09
C ALA A 226 10.46 4.95 -8.83
N ILE A 227 9.41 4.63 -8.06
CA ILE A 227 9.48 3.76 -6.87
C ILE A 227 9.84 2.33 -7.29
N VAL A 228 9.11 1.76 -8.25
CA VAL A 228 9.39 0.41 -8.74
C VAL A 228 10.78 0.35 -9.38
N GLN A 229 11.19 1.37 -10.15
CA GLN A 229 12.53 1.45 -10.71
C GLN A 229 13.60 1.41 -9.61
N LYS A 230 13.45 2.24 -8.57
CA LYS A 230 14.43 2.36 -7.47
C LYS A 230 14.52 1.08 -6.65
N TYR A 231 13.38 0.59 -6.16
CA TYR A 231 13.34 -0.47 -5.14
C TYR A 231 13.21 -1.88 -5.74
N TRP A 232 12.78 -2.01 -6.98
CA TRP A 232 12.63 -3.31 -7.64
C TRP A 232 13.70 -3.56 -8.70
N VAL A 233 13.96 -2.62 -9.59
CA VAL A 233 14.90 -2.79 -10.70
C VAL A 233 16.32 -2.44 -10.29
N ASP A 234 16.55 -1.27 -9.68
CA ASP A 234 17.89 -0.77 -9.36
C ASP A 234 18.52 -1.50 -8.16
N SER A 235 17.72 -2.00 -7.22
CA SER A 235 18.19 -2.80 -6.08
C SER A 235 18.53 -4.24 -6.43
N ALA A 236 18.21 -4.70 -7.64
CA ALA A 236 18.67 -5.98 -8.14
C ALA A 236 20.18 -5.92 -8.38
N SER A 237 20.98 -6.26 -7.37
CA SER A 237 22.45 -6.25 -7.46
C SER A 237 22.96 -7.35 -8.38
N PRO A 238 23.94 -7.07 -9.28
CA PRO A 238 24.61 -8.11 -10.06
C PRO A 238 25.38 -9.13 -9.20
N HIS A 239 25.67 -8.80 -7.95
CA HIS A 239 26.43 -9.65 -7.02
C HIS A 239 25.56 -10.59 -6.16
N GLN A 240 24.24 -10.50 -6.22
CA GLN A 240 23.33 -11.41 -5.52
C GLN A 240 22.87 -12.61 -6.37
N SER A 241 23.59 -12.96 -7.43
CA SER A 241 23.55 -14.33 -7.95
C SER A 241 24.22 -15.26 -6.91
N ARG A 242 23.56 -15.40 -5.74
CA ARG A 242 23.85 -16.53 -4.85
C ARG A 242 23.61 -17.78 -5.67
N ALA A 243 24.72 -18.47 -5.96
CA ALA A 243 24.77 -19.85 -6.39
C ALA A 243 23.53 -20.36 -7.16
N GLY A 244 23.40 -20.01 -8.45
CA GLY A 244 22.49 -20.71 -9.37
C GLY A 244 21.01 -20.37 -9.29
N GLY A 245 20.55 -19.35 -8.54
CA GLY A 245 19.15 -19.05 -8.35
C GLY A 245 18.58 -18.04 -9.35
N THR A 246 17.57 -18.46 -10.11
CA THR A 246 16.76 -17.68 -11.08
C THR A 246 15.71 -16.78 -10.41
N ALA A 247 15.76 -16.57 -9.11
CA ALA A 247 14.68 -15.94 -8.30
C ALA A 247 14.24 -14.53 -8.77
N ASN A 248 15.08 -13.80 -9.51
CA ASN A 248 14.72 -12.49 -10.06
C ASN A 248 13.77 -12.54 -11.28
N ASN A 249 13.65 -13.70 -11.92
CA ASN A 249 12.83 -13.85 -13.13
C ASN A 249 11.43 -14.38 -12.84
N ASP A 250 11.17 -14.84 -11.61
CA ASP A 250 9.91 -15.48 -11.28
C ASP A 250 8.83 -14.46 -10.86
N VAL A 251 9.21 -13.28 -10.37
CA VAL A 251 8.27 -12.21 -10.00
C VAL A 251 8.38 -11.04 -10.97
N VAL A 252 7.31 -10.76 -11.69
CA VAL A 252 7.19 -9.68 -12.67
C VAL A 252 6.29 -8.59 -12.12
N VAL A 253 6.70 -7.32 -12.21
CA VAL A 253 5.91 -6.15 -11.85
C VAL A 253 5.52 -5.39 -13.11
N GLN A 254 4.23 -5.16 -13.31
CA GLN A 254 3.68 -4.38 -14.42
C GLN A 254 2.84 -3.21 -13.89
N LEU A 255 2.87 -2.08 -14.61
CA LEU A 255 2.05 -0.90 -14.30
C LEU A 255 1.23 -0.51 -15.51
N HIS A 256 -0.06 -0.30 -15.27
CA HIS A 256 -1.03 0.11 -16.26
C HIS A 256 -1.64 1.47 -15.90
N LEU A 257 -1.58 2.40 -16.86
CA LEU A 257 -2.29 3.68 -16.76
C LEU A 257 -3.71 3.47 -17.31
N ALA A 258 -4.65 3.26 -16.42
CA ALA A 258 -6.02 2.92 -16.78
C ALA A 258 -7.01 3.28 -15.67
N ASP A 259 -8.29 3.38 -16.02
CA ASP A 259 -9.38 3.51 -15.06
C ASP A 259 -9.64 2.16 -14.38
N GLY A 260 -9.42 2.10 -13.06
CA GLY A 260 -9.63 0.89 -12.26
C GLY A 260 -11.07 0.37 -12.30
N THR A 261 -12.05 1.23 -12.51
CA THR A 261 -13.47 0.82 -12.58
C THR A 261 -13.80 0.00 -13.84
N THR A 262 -13.02 0.17 -14.91
CA THR A 262 -13.22 -0.50 -16.20
C THR A 262 -12.07 -1.40 -16.62
N PHE A 263 -10.99 -1.45 -15.82
CA PHE A 263 -9.80 -2.26 -16.09
C PHE A 263 -10.15 -3.72 -16.42
N GLY A 264 -9.53 -4.26 -17.47
CA GLY A 264 -9.79 -5.63 -17.95
C GLY A 264 -11.22 -5.88 -18.48
N GLY A 265 -11.99 -4.82 -18.72
CA GLY A 265 -13.31 -4.90 -19.35
C GLY A 265 -13.24 -4.94 -20.89
N PRO A 266 -14.40 -5.02 -21.56
CA PRO A 266 -14.47 -5.18 -23.02
C PRO A 266 -13.77 -4.08 -23.84
N ALA A 267 -13.74 -2.86 -23.32
CA ALA A 267 -13.12 -1.69 -23.97
C ALA A 267 -11.67 -1.45 -23.52
N TYR A 268 -11.11 -2.35 -22.69
CA TYR A 268 -9.76 -2.19 -22.19
C TYR A 268 -8.71 -2.55 -23.22
N ASP A 269 -7.79 -1.61 -23.49
CA ASP A 269 -6.65 -1.80 -24.39
C ASP A 269 -5.36 -2.03 -23.57
N THR A 270 -4.89 -3.25 -23.58
CA THR A 270 -3.66 -3.65 -22.88
C THR A 270 -2.43 -2.98 -23.50
N GLU A 271 -2.39 -2.79 -24.84
CA GLU A 271 -1.24 -2.24 -25.53
C GLU A 271 -1.02 -0.76 -25.19
N GLU A 272 -2.10 0.01 -25.10
CA GLU A 272 -2.02 1.44 -24.76
C GLU A 272 -1.81 1.69 -23.28
N SER A 273 -2.38 0.85 -22.43
CA SER A 273 -2.36 1.02 -20.96
C SER A 273 -1.07 0.60 -20.30
N LEU A 274 -0.36 -0.42 -20.81
CA LEU A 274 0.89 -0.91 -20.22
C LEU A 274 2.00 0.13 -20.34
N VAL A 275 2.40 0.72 -19.23
CA VAL A 275 3.37 1.84 -19.18
C VAL A 275 4.69 1.48 -18.52
N PHE A 276 4.78 0.30 -17.89
CA PHE A 276 6.00 -0.23 -17.28
C PHE A 276 5.94 -1.76 -17.18
N ASP A 277 7.08 -2.41 -17.45
CA ASP A 277 7.31 -3.83 -17.19
C ASP A 277 8.72 -4.02 -16.63
N SER A 278 8.83 -4.68 -15.50
CA SER A 278 10.10 -4.86 -14.80
C SER A 278 11.12 -5.67 -15.61
N ARG A 279 10.69 -6.60 -16.46
CA ARG A 279 11.56 -7.39 -17.35
C ARG A 279 12.29 -6.48 -18.34
N VAL A 280 11.53 -5.59 -19.00
CA VAL A 280 12.09 -4.59 -19.94
C VAL A 280 13.05 -3.65 -19.23
N ALA A 281 12.68 -3.19 -18.04
CA ALA A 281 13.49 -2.26 -17.27
C ALA A 281 14.83 -2.89 -16.81
N ILE A 282 14.83 -4.17 -16.42
CA ILE A 282 16.03 -4.94 -16.01
C ILE A 282 16.95 -5.16 -17.22
N GLU A 283 16.41 -5.60 -18.37
CA GLU A 283 17.19 -5.77 -19.61
C GLU A 283 17.85 -4.47 -20.03
N GLU A 284 17.08 -3.38 -20.06
CA GLU A 284 17.61 -2.07 -20.46
C GLU A 284 18.66 -1.52 -19.49
N ARG A 285 18.60 -1.88 -18.21
CA ARG A 285 19.65 -1.56 -17.25
C ARG A 285 20.93 -2.31 -17.56
N GLY A 286 20.86 -3.61 -17.86
CA GLY A 286 22.00 -4.44 -18.24
C GLY A 286 22.73 -3.95 -19.50
N GLU A 287 21.96 -3.46 -20.50
CA GLU A 287 22.49 -2.94 -21.76
C GLU A 287 23.22 -1.58 -21.61
N ARG A 288 22.94 -0.78 -20.58
CA ARG A 288 23.33 0.65 -20.55
C ARG A 288 24.34 1.06 -19.49
N GLY A 289 24.61 0.22 -18.49
CA GLY A 289 25.36 0.66 -17.32
C GLY A 289 24.63 1.80 -16.58
N GLU A 290 25.30 2.54 -15.70
CA GLU A 290 24.69 3.57 -14.87
C GLU A 290 23.88 4.64 -15.63
N ARG A 291 22.77 5.01 -15.06
CA ARG A 291 21.68 5.94 -15.47
C ARG A 291 22.08 7.04 -16.47
N LYS A 292 21.81 6.87 -17.75
CA LYS A 292 21.71 7.98 -18.71
C LYS A 292 20.23 8.20 -19.06
N ARG A 293 19.78 9.47 -19.11
CA ARG A 293 18.46 9.84 -19.60
C ARG A 293 18.21 9.23 -20.98
N LEU A 294 17.08 8.53 -21.15
CA LEU A 294 16.69 7.96 -22.44
C LEU A 294 16.58 9.06 -23.50
N ASN A 295 17.33 8.93 -24.57
CA ASN A 295 17.14 9.75 -25.75
C ASN A 295 15.84 9.34 -26.50
N LYS A 296 15.43 10.14 -27.50
CA LYS A 296 14.17 9.94 -28.24
C LYS A 296 14.05 8.54 -28.87
N SER A 297 15.13 8.02 -29.42
CA SER A 297 15.20 6.69 -30.05
C SER A 297 15.09 5.56 -29.01
N ALA A 298 15.72 5.71 -27.84
CA ALA A 298 15.61 4.71 -26.78
C ALA A 298 14.19 4.65 -26.18
N ARG A 299 13.52 5.79 -26.03
CA ARG A 299 12.10 5.82 -25.62
C ARG A 299 11.19 5.14 -26.64
N ALA A 300 11.48 5.27 -27.92
CA ALA A 300 10.71 4.60 -28.97
C ALA A 300 10.90 3.08 -28.91
N ARG A 301 12.16 2.59 -28.72
CA ARG A 301 12.43 1.15 -28.52
C ARG A 301 11.76 0.60 -27.26
N HIS A 302 11.81 1.33 -26.14
CA HIS A 302 11.13 0.97 -24.89
C HIS A 302 9.63 0.77 -25.13
N ARG A 303 8.96 1.75 -25.73
CA ARG A 303 7.52 1.64 -26.06
C ARG A 303 7.23 0.45 -26.99
N LYS A 304 8.07 0.20 -27.98
CA LYS A 304 7.91 -0.97 -28.87
C LYS A 304 8.03 -2.30 -28.09
N ARG A 305 8.98 -2.42 -27.15
CA ARG A 305 9.10 -3.63 -26.30
C ARG A 305 7.87 -3.83 -25.42
N LEU A 306 7.36 -2.76 -24.78
CA LEU A 306 6.13 -2.84 -23.97
C LEU A 306 4.93 -3.32 -24.80
N ARG A 307 4.74 -2.78 -26.03
CA ARG A 307 3.70 -3.22 -26.94
C ARG A 307 3.84 -4.68 -27.34
N GLN A 308 5.05 -5.16 -27.59
CA GLN A 308 5.28 -6.58 -27.90
C GLN A 308 4.85 -7.49 -26.74
N ILE A 309 5.16 -7.11 -25.49
CA ILE A 309 4.73 -7.87 -24.29
C ILE A 309 3.21 -7.85 -24.18
N ALA A 310 2.58 -6.68 -24.28
CA ALA A 310 1.14 -6.54 -24.19
C ALA A 310 0.41 -7.39 -25.25
N ASN A 311 0.93 -7.43 -26.48
CA ASN A 311 0.37 -8.24 -27.56
C ASN A 311 0.51 -9.75 -27.32
N VAL A 312 1.66 -10.20 -26.83
CA VAL A 312 1.87 -11.63 -26.50
C VAL A 312 0.98 -12.07 -25.34
N GLU A 313 0.82 -11.24 -24.32
CA GLU A 313 -0.03 -11.55 -23.15
C GLU A 313 -1.53 -11.39 -23.46
N GLY A 314 -1.91 -10.58 -24.46
CA GLY A 314 -3.27 -10.45 -24.97
C GLY A 314 -3.69 -11.52 -25.98
N MET A 315 -2.76 -12.34 -26.49
CA MET A 315 -3.06 -13.43 -27.39
C MET A 315 -3.61 -14.64 -26.63
N ARG A 316 -4.77 -15.13 -27.06
CA ARG A 316 -5.34 -16.41 -26.62
C ARG A 316 -4.38 -17.57 -26.96
N PRO A 317 -4.25 -18.60 -26.09
CA PRO A 317 -3.81 -19.90 -26.56
C PRO A 317 -4.85 -20.40 -27.59
N GLU A 318 -4.40 -20.64 -28.82
CA GLU A 318 -5.21 -21.32 -29.82
C GLU A 318 -5.57 -22.71 -29.29
N THR A 319 -6.84 -22.92 -28.97
CA THR A 319 -7.34 -24.28 -28.73
C THR A 319 -7.39 -24.99 -30.09
N ASN A 320 -6.48 -25.96 -30.28
CA ASN A 320 -6.54 -26.88 -31.41
C ASN A 320 -7.86 -27.67 -31.37
N GLY A 321 -8.80 -27.32 -32.23
CA GLY A 321 -10.05 -28.06 -32.38
C GLY A 321 -10.98 -27.30 -33.32
N GLY A 322 -10.98 -27.68 -34.59
CA GLY A 322 -11.77 -27.02 -35.61
C GLY A 322 -13.27 -27.17 -35.44
N ASP A 323 -13.95 -26.07 -35.50
CA ASP A 323 -15.26 -25.93 -36.18
C ASP A 323 -15.44 -24.46 -36.59
N ASP A 324 -15.46 -24.24 -37.88
CA ASP A 324 -15.60 -22.92 -38.52
C ASP A 324 -17.07 -22.46 -38.57
N THR A 325 -17.58 -21.97 -37.45
CA THR A 325 -18.75 -21.09 -37.47
C THR A 325 -18.46 -19.87 -36.58
N VAL A 326 -17.72 -18.92 -37.14
CA VAL A 326 -17.36 -17.67 -36.50
C VAL A 326 -18.56 -16.72 -36.50
N THR A 327 -19.31 -16.70 -35.44
CA THR A 327 -20.03 -15.49 -35.04
C THR A 327 -19.05 -14.61 -34.30
N ASN A 328 -18.74 -13.46 -34.87
CA ASN A 328 -17.78 -12.42 -34.41
C ASN A 328 -18.29 -11.80 -33.09
N THR A 329 -18.14 -12.47 -31.99
CA THR A 329 -18.24 -11.87 -30.66
C THR A 329 -16.92 -12.14 -29.97
N ASN A 330 -15.97 -11.19 -30.03
CA ASN A 330 -14.79 -11.15 -29.21
C ASN A 330 -15.22 -11.09 -27.73
N PRO A 331 -15.25 -12.17 -26.96
CA PRO A 331 -15.27 -12.04 -25.52
C PRO A 331 -13.86 -11.56 -25.15
N SER A 332 -13.76 -10.28 -24.83
CA SER A 332 -12.56 -9.69 -24.26
C SER A 332 -12.03 -10.61 -23.16
N PHE A 333 -10.81 -11.10 -23.34
CA PHE A 333 -10.17 -11.99 -22.38
C PHE A 333 -9.88 -11.19 -21.11
N ILE A 334 -10.73 -11.33 -20.11
CA ILE A 334 -10.53 -10.71 -18.82
C ILE A 334 -9.49 -11.55 -18.07
N GLU A 335 -8.30 -11.00 -17.90
CA GLU A 335 -7.30 -11.61 -17.03
C GLU A 335 -7.85 -11.66 -15.61
N LYS A 336 -7.81 -12.84 -14.98
CA LYS A 336 -8.30 -13.05 -13.62
C LYS A 336 -7.13 -13.18 -12.66
N PHE A 337 -7.32 -12.69 -11.44
CA PHE A 337 -6.30 -12.58 -10.40
C PHE A 337 -6.61 -13.48 -9.21
N ASP A 338 -5.57 -14.07 -8.63
CA ASP A 338 -5.68 -14.88 -7.43
C ASP A 338 -5.85 -13.98 -6.20
N TYR A 339 -5.19 -12.83 -6.20
CA TYR A 339 -5.22 -11.84 -5.13
C TYR A 339 -5.49 -10.44 -5.70
N VAL A 340 -6.43 -9.72 -5.10
CA VAL A 340 -6.80 -8.35 -5.51
C VAL A 340 -6.76 -7.42 -4.31
N LEU A 341 -6.03 -6.32 -4.41
CA LEU A 341 -6.08 -5.19 -3.48
C LEU A 341 -6.86 -4.05 -4.11
N VAL A 342 -7.86 -3.56 -3.40
CA VAL A 342 -8.61 -2.34 -3.72
C VAL A 342 -8.44 -1.37 -2.56
N ASP A 343 -7.31 -0.66 -2.57
CA ASP A 343 -7.04 0.43 -1.62
C ASP A 343 -7.63 1.71 -2.20
N ALA A 344 -8.92 1.89 -1.96
CA ALA A 344 -9.73 2.86 -2.68
C ALA A 344 -9.43 4.31 -2.27
N GLU A 345 -9.57 5.23 -3.22
CA GLU A 345 -9.60 6.66 -2.92
C GLU A 345 -10.69 6.94 -1.88
N CYS A 346 -10.35 7.74 -0.85
CA CYS A 346 -11.24 8.01 0.29
C CYS A 346 -11.07 9.45 0.79
N SER A 347 -11.89 9.85 1.77
CA SER A 347 -11.82 11.17 2.40
C SER A 347 -10.54 11.40 3.23
N THR A 348 -9.75 10.34 3.49
CA THR A 348 -8.49 10.37 4.28
C THR A 348 -8.64 10.96 5.69
N ASP A 349 -9.85 10.91 6.25
CA ASP A 349 -10.18 11.44 7.58
C ASP A 349 -9.56 10.65 8.73
N GLY A 350 -9.10 9.43 8.50
CA GLY A 350 -8.32 8.64 9.45
C GLY A 350 -6.83 8.96 9.47
N SER A 351 -6.31 9.75 8.50
CA SER A 351 -4.89 10.08 8.42
C SER A 351 -4.61 11.49 8.90
N PHE A 352 -4.14 11.63 10.15
CA PHE A 352 -3.80 12.95 10.71
C PHE A 352 -2.70 13.67 9.96
N LYS A 353 -1.79 12.95 9.34
CA LYS A 353 -0.77 13.54 8.47
C LYS A 353 -1.40 14.31 7.32
N HIS A 354 -2.36 13.72 6.64
CA HIS A 354 -3.08 14.36 5.53
C HIS A 354 -3.96 15.50 6.02
N ILE A 355 -4.65 15.34 7.14
CA ILE A 355 -5.44 16.41 7.76
C ILE A 355 -4.53 17.60 8.10
N ARG A 356 -3.39 17.35 8.73
CA ARG A 356 -2.41 18.39 9.07
C ARG A 356 -1.83 19.11 7.83
N GLU A 357 -1.55 18.38 6.78
CA GLU A 357 -1.08 18.95 5.50
C GLU A 357 -2.16 19.83 4.87
N ARG A 358 -3.42 19.44 4.93
CA ARG A 358 -4.57 20.26 4.47
C ARG A 358 -4.71 21.54 5.28
N ILE A 359 -4.70 21.46 6.61
CA ILE A 359 -4.79 22.63 7.49
C ILE A 359 -3.64 23.62 7.23
N LYS A 360 -2.40 23.11 7.05
CA LYS A 360 -1.25 23.96 6.69
C LYS A 360 -1.43 24.66 5.36
N ALA A 361 -1.99 23.98 4.36
CA ALA A 361 -2.23 24.53 3.05
C ALA A 361 -3.30 25.65 3.07
N GLU A 362 -4.30 25.55 3.94
CA GLU A 362 -5.29 26.64 4.15
C GLU A 362 -4.68 27.89 4.76
N TYR A 363 -3.73 27.71 5.68
CA TYR A 363 -3.04 28.86 6.31
C TYR A 363 -2.04 29.56 5.38
N ASP A 364 -1.46 28.82 4.43
CA ASP A 364 -0.61 29.36 3.36
C ASP A 364 -1.49 29.87 2.21
N SER A 365 -2.16 31.00 2.41
CA SER A 365 -3.19 31.60 1.56
C SER A 365 -2.79 31.93 0.11
N SER A 366 -1.76 31.29 -0.41
CA SER A 366 -1.22 31.53 -1.76
C SER A 366 -1.66 30.51 -2.83
N THR A 367 -2.39 29.43 -2.48
CA THR A 367 -2.78 28.41 -3.46
C THR A 367 -4.28 28.06 -3.39
N THR A 368 -5.00 28.47 -4.44
CA THR A 368 -6.43 28.21 -4.65
C THR A 368 -6.79 26.71 -4.86
N VAL A 369 -5.79 25.86 -5.06
CA VAL A 369 -5.99 24.42 -5.37
C VAL A 369 -6.43 23.62 -4.13
N HIS A 370 -6.04 24.03 -2.92
CA HIS A 370 -6.34 23.29 -1.69
C HIS A 370 -7.72 23.54 -1.09
N GLN A 371 -8.43 24.58 -1.52
CA GLN A 371 -9.81 24.86 -1.06
C GLN A 371 -10.82 23.82 -1.57
N GLU A 372 -10.55 23.15 -2.71
CA GLU A 372 -11.44 22.12 -3.24
C GLU A 372 -11.32 20.77 -2.53
N GLU A 373 -10.11 20.41 -2.07
CA GLU A 373 -9.86 19.17 -1.33
C GLU A 373 -10.46 19.20 0.08
N ASN A 374 -10.46 20.37 0.74
CA ASN A 374 -11.06 20.53 2.06
C ASN A 374 -12.59 20.43 2.03
N ARG A 375 -13.23 20.77 0.91
CA ARG A 375 -14.68 20.62 0.70
C ARG A 375 -15.12 19.15 0.65
N LEU A 376 -14.21 18.19 0.55
CA LEU A 376 -14.59 16.77 0.51
C LEU A 376 -15.30 16.32 1.80
N LEU A 377 -14.92 16.87 2.96
CA LEU A 377 -15.53 16.52 4.25
C LEU A 377 -16.86 17.24 4.51
N THR A 378 -17.11 18.37 3.84
CA THR A 378 -18.29 19.20 4.04
C THR A 378 -19.32 19.13 2.92
N ASP A 379 -18.89 18.68 1.73
CA ASP A 379 -19.74 18.59 0.55
C ASP A 379 -20.34 17.19 0.43
N GLN A 380 -21.58 17.06 0.85
CA GLN A 380 -22.34 15.79 0.81
C GLN A 380 -22.43 15.19 -0.60
N ALA A 381 -22.46 16.02 -1.65
CA ALA A 381 -22.52 15.54 -3.02
C ALA A 381 -21.18 14.89 -3.42
N LYS A 382 -20.06 15.52 -3.06
CA LYS A 382 -18.72 14.95 -3.32
C LYS A 382 -18.47 13.65 -2.54
N LEU A 383 -18.96 13.56 -1.31
CA LEU A 383 -18.91 12.30 -0.54
C LEU A 383 -19.75 11.20 -1.20
N ALA A 384 -20.93 11.52 -1.70
CA ALA A 384 -21.77 10.56 -2.41
C ALA A 384 -21.11 10.06 -3.72
N ASP A 385 -20.47 10.98 -4.47
CA ASP A 385 -19.71 10.64 -5.68
C ASP A 385 -18.54 9.74 -5.34
N LEU A 386 -17.82 10.01 -4.24
CA LEU A 386 -16.71 9.19 -3.76
C LEU A 386 -17.17 7.77 -3.39
N VAL A 387 -18.27 7.63 -2.63
CA VAL A 387 -18.87 6.32 -2.31
C VAL A 387 -19.29 5.57 -3.58
N THR A 388 -19.83 6.30 -4.56
CA THR A 388 -20.19 5.72 -5.87
C THR A 388 -18.94 5.21 -6.61
N LEU A 389 -17.84 5.95 -6.59
CA LEU A 389 -16.56 5.50 -7.14
C LEU A 389 -16.04 4.26 -6.41
N GLN A 390 -16.08 4.25 -5.08
CA GLN A 390 -15.66 3.12 -4.25
C GLN A 390 -16.45 1.85 -4.56
N LYS A 391 -17.76 1.96 -4.74
CA LYS A 391 -18.62 0.83 -5.17
C LYS A 391 -18.20 0.28 -6.54
N LYS A 392 -17.91 1.15 -7.52
CA LYS A 392 -17.43 0.72 -8.83
C LYS A 392 -16.05 0.06 -8.76
N LEU A 393 -15.15 0.55 -7.90
CA LEU A 393 -13.82 -0.02 -7.73
C LEU A 393 -13.87 -1.41 -7.07
N ILE A 394 -14.65 -1.58 -5.98
CA ILE A 394 -14.78 -2.88 -5.31
C ILE A 394 -15.46 -3.91 -6.23
N GLU A 395 -16.47 -3.51 -6.99
CA GLU A 395 -17.13 -4.35 -7.99
C GLU A 395 -16.17 -4.76 -9.11
N SER A 396 -15.36 -3.82 -9.63
CA SER A 396 -14.34 -4.11 -10.62
C SER A 396 -13.29 -5.09 -10.08
N GLY A 397 -12.79 -4.88 -8.85
CA GLY A 397 -11.89 -5.81 -8.19
C GLY A 397 -12.49 -7.21 -8.06
N PHE A 398 -13.74 -7.30 -7.62
CA PHE A 398 -14.44 -8.58 -7.48
C PHE A 398 -14.69 -9.27 -8.84
N ARG A 399 -15.03 -8.51 -9.87
CA ARG A 399 -15.16 -9.01 -11.25
C ARG A 399 -13.87 -9.63 -11.75
N LEU A 400 -12.72 -9.03 -11.42
CA LEU A 400 -11.38 -9.50 -11.81
C LEU A 400 -10.86 -10.65 -10.93
N LEU A 401 -11.46 -10.91 -9.77
CA LEU A 401 -11.06 -11.99 -8.89
C LEU A 401 -11.42 -13.35 -9.47
N LYS A 402 -10.49 -14.31 -9.40
CA LYS A 402 -10.75 -15.73 -9.72
C LYS A 402 -11.74 -16.33 -8.72
N PRO A 403 -12.55 -17.31 -9.10
CA PRO A 403 -13.19 -18.21 -8.13
C PRO A 403 -12.14 -18.84 -7.22
N GLY A 404 -12.37 -18.86 -5.90
CA GLY A 404 -11.40 -19.30 -4.90
C GLY A 404 -10.32 -18.25 -4.55
N GLY A 405 -10.25 -17.13 -5.26
CA GLY A 405 -9.33 -16.03 -4.95
C GLY A 405 -9.74 -15.19 -3.73
N SER A 406 -8.85 -14.33 -3.29
CA SER A 406 -9.07 -13.41 -2.17
C SER A 406 -8.89 -11.95 -2.59
N MET A 407 -9.76 -11.06 -2.10
CA MET A 407 -9.68 -9.63 -2.31
C MET A 407 -9.68 -8.90 -0.96
N VAL A 408 -8.86 -7.86 -0.82
CA VAL A 408 -8.98 -6.89 0.28
C VAL A 408 -9.47 -5.56 -0.29
N TYR A 409 -10.52 -5.04 0.33
CA TYR A 409 -10.94 -3.64 0.17
C TYR A 409 -10.51 -2.88 1.41
N SER A 410 -9.85 -1.73 1.21
CA SER A 410 -9.32 -0.91 2.29
C SER A 410 -9.43 0.58 1.99
N THR A 411 -9.49 1.38 3.06
CA THR A 411 -9.46 2.84 3.00
C THR A 411 -8.72 3.39 4.22
N CYS A 412 -8.24 4.62 4.14
CA CYS A 412 -7.82 5.40 5.31
C CYS A 412 -8.92 6.33 5.82
N SER A 413 -10.19 6.02 5.58
CA SER A 413 -11.35 6.67 6.16
C SER A 413 -11.87 5.88 7.35
N LEU A 414 -12.44 6.58 8.33
CA LEU A 414 -13.16 5.97 9.46
C LEU A 414 -14.68 5.94 9.24
N SER A 415 -15.19 6.49 8.12
CA SER A 415 -16.61 6.55 7.79
C SER A 415 -17.20 5.19 7.42
N GLU A 416 -18.31 4.79 8.05
CA GLU A 416 -19.04 3.58 7.66
C GLU A 416 -19.56 3.63 6.22
N GLU A 417 -19.93 4.83 5.74
CA GLU A 417 -20.42 5.02 4.37
C GLU A 417 -19.41 4.58 3.33
N GLN A 418 -18.12 4.84 3.60
CA GLN A 418 -17.01 4.51 2.71
C GLN A 418 -16.44 3.11 2.94
N ASN A 419 -16.81 2.47 4.05
CA ASN A 419 -16.25 1.23 4.54
C ASN A 419 -17.28 0.10 4.51
N GLU A 420 -17.90 -0.19 5.65
CA GLU A 420 -18.80 -1.34 5.83
C GLU A 420 -19.99 -1.29 4.90
N LYS A 421 -20.53 -0.10 4.60
CA LYS A 421 -21.68 0.02 3.68
C LYS A 421 -21.31 -0.26 2.22
N VAL A 422 -20.09 0.06 1.80
CA VAL A 422 -19.58 -0.32 0.48
C VAL A 422 -19.41 -1.84 0.40
N VAL A 423 -18.86 -2.47 1.44
CA VAL A 423 -18.68 -3.93 1.51
C VAL A 423 -20.02 -4.64 1.56
N SER A 424 -20.97 -4.19 2.41
CA SER A 424 -22.32 -4.76 2.51
C SER A 424 -23.05 -4.69 1.18
N TRP A 425 -22.96 -3.56 0.48
CA TRP A 425 -23.53 -3.41 -0.86
C TRP A 425 -22.96 -4.45 -1.86
N LEU A 426 -21.65 -4.73 -1.84
CA LEU A 426 -21.07 -5.76 -2.70
C LEU A 426 -21.61 -7.15 -2.37
N LEU A 427 -21.70 -7.48 -1.08
CA LEU A 427 -22.23 -8.78 -0.62
C LEU A 427 -23.71 -8.98 -0.97
N GLU A 428 -24.50 -7.90 -0.95
CA GLU A 428 -25.92 -7.93 -1.33
C GLU A 428 -26.12 -8.12 -2.85
N THR A 429 -25.23 -7.51 -3.64
CA THR A 429 -25.34 -7.52 -5.12
C THR A 429 -24.65 -8.70 -5.77
N ASN A 430 -23.71 -9.37 -5.08
CA ASN A 430 -22.94 -10.50 -5.61
C ASN A 430 -23.07 -11.71 -4.72
N LYS A 431 -23.89 -12.69 -5.12
CA LYS A 431 -24.20 -13.89 -4.33
C LYS A 431 -23.01 -14.84 -4.11
N ASP A 432 -21.99 -14.76 -4.95
CA ASP A 432 -20.71 -15.51 -4.85
C ASP A 432 -19.68 -14.81 -3.98
N ALA A 433 -19.96 -13.60 -3.49
CA ALA A 433 -19.09 -12.90 -2.56
C ALA A 433 -19.37 -13.36 -1.12
N PHE A 434 -18.31 -13.55 -0.36
CA PHE A 434 -18.40 -13.82 1.08
C PHE A 434 -17.23 -13.13 1.82
N LEU A 435 -17.46 -12.81 3.10
CA LEU A 435 -16.42 -12.26 3.96
C LEU A 435 -15.52 -13.38 4.50
N ILE A 436 -14.22 -13.10 4.49
CA ILE A 436 -13.20 -13.88 5.18
C ILE A 436 -12.78 -13.05 6.40
N PRO A 437 -12.98 -13.51 7.63
CA PRO A 437 -12.62 -12.76 8.81
C PRO A 437 -11.13 -12.39 8.83
N ILE A 438 -10.82 -11.12 9.07
CA ILE A 438 -9.47 -10.65 9.30
C ILE A 438 -9.18 -10.78 10.79
N HIS A 439 -8.05 -11.37 11.13
CA HIS A 439 -7.66 -11.57 12.51
C HIS A 439 -6.17 -11.24 12.72
N PHE A 440 -5.93 -10.31 13.65
CA PHE A 440 -4.59 -9.96 14.13
C PHE A 440 -4.53 -10.22 15.65
N PRO A 441 -4.25 -11.47 16.08
CA PRO A 441 -4.43 -11.90 17.47
C PRO A 441 -3.76 -10.98 18.49
N SER A 442 -2.57 -10.49 18.16
CA SER A 442 -1.73 -9.72 19.09
C SER A 442 -2.24 -8.30 19.35
N ILE A 443 -3.08 -7.73 18.48
CA ILE A 443 -3.54 -6.34 18.60
C ILE A 443 -5.06 -6.15 18.64
N MET A 444 -5.85 -7.20 18.34
CA MET A 444 -7.32 -7.12 18.44
C MET A 444 -7.83 -6.92 19.87
N GLN A 445 -6.95 -7.01 20.86
CA GLN A 445 -7.26 -6.70 22.26
C GLN A 445 -6.95 -5.25 22.64
N SER A 446 -6.32 -4.48 21.75
CA SER A 446 -6.05 -3.07 21.99
C SER A 446 -7.30 -2.22 21.74
N GLU A 447 -7.43 -1.11 22.45
CA GLU A 447 -8.53 -0.15 22.25
C GLU A 447 -8.48 0.54 20.87
N PHE A 448 -7.34 0.47 20.16
CA PHE A 448 -7.12 1.11 18.87
C PHE A 448 -7.39 0.20 17.67
N VAL A 449 -7.66 -1.10 17.91
CA VAL A 449 -8.00 -2.04 16.83
C VAL A 449 -9.25 -2.79 17.22
N THR A 450 -10.31 -2.61 16.44
CA THR A 450 -11.62 -3.19 16.73
C THR A 450 -12.16 -3.95 15.52
N GLU A 451 -13.05 -4.87 15.77
CA GLU A 451 -13.91 -5.38 14.71
C GLU A 451 -14.79 -4.22 14.21
N GLY A 452 -15.00 -4.14 12.89
CA GLY A 452 -15.91 -3.15 12.31
C GLY A 452 -17.38 -3.46 12.64
N THR A 453 -18.29 -2.56 12.29
CA THR A 453 -19.73 -2.77 12.46
C THR A 453 -20.25 -3.93 11.61
N LEU A 454 -19.58 -4.25 10.52
CA LEU A 454 -19.75 -5.50 9.76
C LEU A 454 -18.77 -6.55 10.32
N LYS A 455 -19.32 -7.61 10.92
CA LYS A 455 -18.51 -8.67 11.54
C LYS A 455 -17.54 -9.29 10.54
N GLY A 456 -16.27 -9.45 10.97
CA GLY A 456 -15.18 -10.00 10.15
C GLY A 456 -14.35 -8.94 9.44
N THR A 457 -14.72 -7.66 9.52
CA THR A 457 -13.89 -6.52 9.08
C THR A 457 -13.06 -5.98 10.26
N VAL A 458 -12.06 -5.15 9.97
CA VAL A 458 -11.19 -4.57 11.01
C VAL A 458 -11.05 -3.06 10.81
N ARG A 459 -11.07 -2.34 11.94
CA ARG A 459 -10.80 -0.90 12.03
C ARG A 459 -9.60 -0.65 12.91
N PHE A 460 -8.70 0.17 12.40
CA PHE A 460 -7.58 0.73 13.13
C PHE A 460 -7.90 2.19 13.43
N TYR A 461 -7.80 2.59 14.68
CA TYR A 461 -7.87 3.98 15.08
C TYR A 461 -6.44 4.52 15.25
N PRO A 462 -6.20 5.78 14.90
CA PRO A 462 -4.87 6.36 15.06
C PRO A 462 -4.42 6.27 16.53
N ASN A 463 -3.29 5.63 16.79
CA ASN A 463 -2.69 5.65 18.12
C ASN A 463 -1.71 6.81 18.22
N LEU A 464 -2.10 7.82 18.97
CA LEU A 464 -1.32 9.03 19.21
C LEU A 464 -0.78 9.09 20.64
N VAL A 465 -1.03 8.04 21.45
CA VAL A 465 -0.64 8.02 22.86
C VAL A 465 0.86 7.77 22.99
N ASP A 466 1.54 8.74 23.54
CA ASP A 466 2.94 8.68 23.94
C ASP A 466 2.98 8.38 25.46
N ASP A 467 2.51 7.19 25.86
CA ASP A 467 2.70 6.74 27.24
C ASP A 467 4.08 6.08 27.35
N ALA A 468 5.04 6.85 27.82
CA ALA A 468 6.41 6.40 28.05
C ALA A 468 6.52 5.26 29.08
N THR A 469 5.41 4.85 29.69
CA THR A 469 5.35 3.82 30.74
C THR A 469 4.85 2.47 30.26
N SER A 470 4.23 2.39 29.06
CA SER A 470 3.78 1.15 28.45
C SER A 470 4.63 0.74 27.26
N GLU A 471 4.68 -0.55 26.93
CA GLU A 471 5.26 -1.00 25.66
C GLU A 471 4.55 -0.28 24.51
N PRO A 472 5.29 0.38 23.58
CA PRO A 472 4.68 1.18 22.55
C PRO A 472 3.81 0.29 21.66
N THR A 473 2.51 0.54 21.67
CA THR A 473 1.60 -0.04 20.67
C THR A 473 1.94 0.59 19.33
N LEU A 474 2.75 -0.10 18.53
CA LEU A 474 3.23 0.40 17.24
C LEU A 474 2.09 0.35 16.21
N LEU A 475 1.21 1.33 16.25
CA LEU A 475 0.09 1.54 15.32
C LEU A 475 0.31 2.82 14.52
N GLY A 476 -0.22 2.86 13.30
CA GLY A 476 -0.12 3.99 12.39
C GLY A 476 -1.39 4.85 12.33
N ASP A 477 -1.69 5.34 11.15
CA ASP A 477 -2.91 6.10 10.84
C ASP A 477 -4.18 5.23 10.95
N GLY A 478 -5.34 5.87 11.01
CA GLY A 478 -6.64 5.22 10.94
C GLY A 478 -6.83 4.48 9.62
N PHE A 479 -7.41 3.30 9.69
CA PHE A 479 -7.49 2.41 8.54
C PHE A 479 -8.65 1.43 8.70
N PHE A 480 -9.29 1.09 7.60
CA PHE A 480 -10.30 0.05 7.49
C PHE A 480 -9.85 -1.02 6.50
N ALA A 481 -10.10 -2.27 6.81
CA ALA A 481 -9.93 -3.37 5.89
C ALA A 481 -11.03 -4.41 6.01
N SER A 482 -11.43 -4.96 4.87
CA SER A 482 -12.27 -6.15 4.73
C SER A 482 -11.62 -7.13 3.78
N LYS A 483 -11.71 -8.43 4.06
CA LYS A 483 -11.25 -9.48 3.17
C LYS A 483 -12.44 -10.25 2.62
N LEU A 484 -12.48 -10.38 1.31
CA LEU A 484 -13.56 -10.98 0.55
C LEU A 484 -13.05 -12.20 -0.22
N GLY A 485 -13.82 -13.24 -0.27
CA GLY A 485 -13.62 -14.42 -1.12
C GLY A 485 -14.68 -14.50 -2.21
N LYS A 486 -14.36 -15.26 -3.26
CA LYS A 486 -15.29 -15.60 -4.34
C LYS A 486 -15.53 -17.10 -4.38
N CYS A 487 -16.79 -17.52 -4.30
CA CYS A 487 -17.15 -18.94 -4.33
C CYS A 487 -16.60 -19.63 -5.58
N ILE A 488 -16.12 -20.85 -5.40
CA ILE A 488 -15.86 -21.75 -6.51
C ILE A 488 -17.23 -22.25 -6.95
N GLY A 489 -17.72 -21.82 -8.12
CA GLY A 489 -19.03 -22.25 -8.62
C GLY A 489 -19.13 -23.76 -8.60
N ALA A 490 -20.16 -24.31 -7.96
CA ALA A 490 -20.54 -25.67 -8.20
C ALA A 490 -20.93 -25.77 -9.68
N SER A 491 -20.17 -26.55 -10.44
CA SER A 491 -20.59 -26.94 -11.77
C SER A 491 -21.86 -27.79 -11.59
N TYR A 492 -23.01 -27.17 -11.85
CA TYR A 492 -24.28 -27.87 -11.98
C TYR A 492 -24.34 -28.55 -13.35
#